data_cb0fc02fc8987f8c1a4b63be1e57dd08
#
_entry.id   cb0fc02fc8987f8c1a4b63be1e57dd08
#
_cell.length_a   1.000
_cell.length_b   1.000
_cell.length_c   1.000
_cell.angle_alpha   90.00
_cell.angle_beta   90.00
_cell.angle_gamma   90.00
#
_symmetry.space_group_name_H-M   'P 1'
#
loop_
_entity.id
_entity.type
_entity.pdbx_description
1 polymer ?
#
loop_
_entity_poly.entity_id
_entity_poly.type
_entity_poly.pdbx_seq_one_letter_code
_entity_poly.pdbx_strand_id
1 'polypeptide(L)'
;MRYSLLAGGKRVRPVLLLAACDMLGGDISQARVPAAALEMIHTYSLIHDDLPGMDNDDYRRGRLTNHKVFGEGFAILAGDGLLNYAYECILKNALDYGANLEGHILAAREIAQRAGVGGMVAGQSIDLLSEHREPNEATLHYIHMHKTADLLTAPLLAAAYIAGADEKSIAALRTFGACVGLAFQIDDDLLDVMGDAKDLGKQTGMDEQRGKMTWPSLVGVEAAQKKSRELWTQAEEALAVFGDSAWFLREFAEALAKRK
;
A
#
# COMPACT_ATOMS: atom_id res chain seq x y z
N MET A 1 -17.83 1.70 -9.44
CA MET A 1 -16.47 2.18 -9.70
C MET A 1 -16.24 3.65 -9.27
N ARG A 2 -16.77 4.65 -9.98
CA ARG A 2 -16.53 6.09 -9.68
C ARG A 2 -16.84 6.50 -8.24
N TYR A 3 -17.90 5.96 -7.66
CA TYR A 3 -18.31 6.23 -6.29
C TYR A 3 -17.17 6.01 -5.28
N SER A 4 -16.53 4.85 -5.31
CA SER A 4 -15.43 4.49 -4.40
C SER A 4 -14.11 5.14 -4.82
N LEU A 5 -13.79 5.15 -6.12
CA LEU A 5 -12.53 5.73 -6.61
C LEU A 5 -12.42 7.24 -6.29
N LEU A 6 -13.53 7.97 -6.35
CA LEU A 6 -13.56 9.42 -6.09
C LEU A 6 -14.03 9.79 -4.66
N ALA A 7 -14.09 8.83 -3.74
CA ALA A 7 -14.52 9.04 -2.36
C ALA A 7 -13.50 9.79 -1.47
N GLY A 8 -12.46 10.36 -2.04
CA GLY A 8 -11.36 10.99 -1.29
C GLY A 8 -10.22 10.03 -0.98
N GLY A 9 -9.40 10.38 0.01
CA GLY A 9 -8.22 9.63 0.44
C GLY A 9 -6.91 10.37 0.14
N LYS A 10 -5.81 9.95 0.80
CA LYS A 10 -4.50 10.61 0.74
C LYS A 10 -3.75 10.41 -0.58
N ARG A 11 -4.21 9.49 -1.45
CA ARG A 11 -3.57 9.18 -2.75
C ARG A 11 -2.08 8.85 -2.63
N VAL A 12 -1.70 8.13 -1.58
CA VAL A 12 -0.31 7.82 -1.24
C VAL A 12 0.42 7.12 -2.40
N ARG A 13 -0.18 6.08 -2.96
CA ARG A 13 0.45 5.26 -4.01
C ARG A 13 0.69 6.04 -5.32
N PRO A 14 -0.28 6.77 -5.86
CA PRO A 14 -0.03 7.67 -7.00
C PRO A 14 1.06 8.71 -6.72
N VAL A 15 1.04 9.33 -5.54
CA VAL A 15 2.03 10.35 -5.17
C VAL A 15 3.43 9.75 -5.06
N LEU A 16 3.59 8.57 -4.45
CA LEU A 16 4.88 7.88 -4.37
C LEU A 16 5.45 7.56 -5.76
N LEU A 17 4.61 7.10 -6.70
CA LEU A 17 5.06 6.80 -8.06
C LEU A 17 5.55 8.06 -8.78
N LEU A 18 4.76 9.12 -8.74
CA LEU A 18 5.12 10.38 -9.41
C LEU A 18 6.36 11.01 -8.78
N ALA A 19 6.46 11.05 -7.46
CA ALA A 19 7.60 11.61 -6.74
C ALA A 19 8.89 10.80 -6.98
N ALA A 20 8.82 9.48 -6.97
CA ALA A 20 9.98 8.64 -7.28
C ALA A 20 10.42 8.79 -8.74
N CYS A 21 9.49 8.92 -9.69
CA CYS A 21 9.80 9.17 -11.09
C CYS A 21 10.53 10.51 -11.26
N ASP A 22 10.02 11.58 -10.64
CA ASP A 22 10.64 12.91 -10.65
C ASP A 22 12.04 12.89 -10.02
N MET A 23 12.17 12.28 -8.83
CA MET A 23 13.43 12.12 -8.11
C MET A 23 14.51 11.46 -8.97
N LEU A 24 14.12 10.48 -9.80
CA LEU A 24 15.02 9.75 -10.70
C LEU A 24 15.26 10.46 -12.03
N GLY A 25 14.70 11.67 -12.24
CA GLY A 25 14.81 12.41 -13.50
C GLY A 25 13.98 11.82 -14.65
N GLY A 26 13.00 10.97 -14.34
CA GLY A 26 12.09 10.38 -15.32
C GLY A 26 11.03 11.36 -15.81
N ASP A 27 10.43 11.06 -16.96
CA ASP A 27 9.32 11.83 -17.51
C ASP A 27 8.01 11.49 -16.79
N ILE A 28 7.55 12.39 -15.92
CA ILE A 28 6.29 12.26 -15.15
C ILE A 28 5.08 11.99 -16.07
N SER A 29 5.09 12.46 -17.32
CA SER A 29 3.98 12.21 -18.24
C SER A 29 3.75 10.71 -18.50
N GLN A 30 4.82 9.93 -18.53
CA GLN A 30 4.81 8.48 -18.68
C GLN A 30 4.31 7.74 -17.42
N ALA A 31 4.47 8.35 -16.26
CA ALA A 31 4.13 7.79 -14.96
C ALA A 31 2.65 8.03 -14.53
N ARG A 32 1.96 9.01 -15.13
CA ARG A 32 0.61 9.44 -14.71
C ARG A 32 -0.44 8.33 -14.80
N VAL A 33 -0.44 7.59 -15.90
CA VAL A 33 -1.43 6.51 -16.09
C VAL A 33 -1.17 5.34 -15.15
N PRO A 34 0.08 4.81 -15.00
CA PRO A 34 0.39 3.82 -13.98
C PRO A 34 0.06 4.28 -12.55
N ALA A 35 0.28 5.56 -12.22
CA ALA A 35 -0.10 6.12 -10.92
C ALA A 35 -1.61 6.06 -10.67
N ALA A 36 -2.42 6.46 -11.66
CA ALA A 36 -3.87 6.35 -11.58
C ALA A 36 -4.35 4.89 -11.49
N ALA A 37 -3.71 3.99 -12.23
CA ALA A 37 -4.01 2.56 -12.20
C ALA A 37 -3.72 1.93 -10.82
N LEU A 38 -2.63 2.32 -10.16
CA LEU A 38 -2.35 1.89 -8.79
C LEU A 38 -3.43 2.32 -7.79
N GLU A 39 -4.02 3.50 -7.96
CA GLU A 39 -5.16 3.92 -7.13
C GLU A 39 -6.43 3.10 -7.45
N MET A 40 -6.62 2.70 -8.72
CA MET A 40 -7.72 1.78 -9.07
C MET A 40 -7.53 0.42 -8.42
N ILE A 41 -6.29 -0.13 -8.44
CA ILE A 41 -5.91 -1.38 -7.78
C ILE A 41 -6.12 -1.27 -6.26
N HIS A 42 -5.69 -0.18 -5.64
CA HIS A 42 -5.95 0.04 -4.22
C HIS A 42 -7.44 0.18 -3.92
N THR A 43 -8.20 0.83 -4.79
CA THR A 43 -9.64 1.04 -4.57
C THR A 43 -10.44 -0.26 -4.71
N TYR A 44 -10.09 -1.14 -5.66
CA TYR A 44 -10.77 -2.43 -5.76
C TYR A 44 -10.57 -3.25 -4.48
N SER A 45 -9.34 -3.28 -3.94
CA SER A 45 -9.08 -4.04 -2.72
C SER A 45 -9.93 -3.54 -1.55
N LEU A 46 -10.07 -2.22 -1.41
CA LEU A 46 -10.94 -1.65 -0.38
C LEU A 46 -12.42 -1.97 -0.58
N ILE A 47 -12.91 -2.00 -1.83
CA ILE A 47 -14.30 -2.39 -2.13
C ILE A 47 -14.55 -3.84 -1.72
N HIS A 48 -13.59 -4.73 -2.02
CA HIS A 48 -13.72 -6.15 -1.69
C HIS A 48 -13.53 -6.41 -0.20
N ASP A 49 -12.58 -5.72 0.45
CA ASP A 49 -12.40 -5.79 1.91
C ASP A 49 -13.68 -5.41 2.69
N ASP A 50 -14.44 -4.44 2.17
CA ASP A 50 -15.68 -4.00 2.82
C ASP A 50 -16.84 -4.99 2.70
N LEU A 51 -16.77 -6.03 1.86
CA LEU A 51 -17.84 -6.99 1.62
C LEU A 51 -18.18 -7.81 2.89
N PRO A 52 -19.45 -8.33 3.00
CA PRO A 52 -19.87 -9.14 4.14
C PRO A 52 -19.06 -10.42 4.36
N GLY A 53 -18.45 -10.97 3.31
CA GLY A 53 -17.56 -12.14 3.40
C GLY A 53 -16.11 -11.79 3.77
N MET A 54 -15.82 -10.53 4.05
CA MET A 54 -14.53 -9.98 4.43
C MET A 54 -14.68 -9.20 5.75
N ASP A 55 -14.30 -7.92 5.80
CA ASP A 55 -14.38 -7.09 7.01
C ASP A 55 -15.82 -6.66 7.38
N ASN A 56 -16.77 -6.74 6.44
CA ASN A 56 -18.19 -6.33 6.59
C ASN A 56 -18.35 -4.90 7.12
N ASP A 57 -17.59 -3.97 6.59
CA ASP A 57 -17.63 -2.58 7.02
C ASP A 57 -18.79 -1.80 6.38
N ASP A 58 -19.53 -1.06 7.19
CA ASP A 58 -20.65 -0.22 6.74
C ASP A 58 -20.19 1.11 6.17
N TYR A 59 -19.05 1.64 6.66
CA TYR A 59 -18.52 2.97 6.32
C TYR A 59 -17.04 2.91 5.96
N ARG A 60 -16.66 3.66 4.92
CA ARG A 60 -15.28 3.91 4.54
C ARG A 60 -15.09 5.36 4.11
N ARG A 61 -14.09 6.04 4.66
CA ARG A 61 -13.81 7.47 4.39
C ARG A 61 -15.03 8.37 4.64
N GLY A 62 -15.80 8.08 5.72
CA GLY A 62 -16.99 8.83 6.11
C GLY A 62 -18.24 8.64 5.22
N ARG A 63 -18.21 7.65 4.30
CA ARG A 63 -19.34 7.33 3.40
C ARG A 63 -19.70 5.87 3.53
N LEU A 64 -20.96 5.52 3.23
CA LEU A 64 -21.38 4.14 3.12
C LEU A 64 -20.50 3.39 2.11
N THR A 65 -20.18 2.13 2.43
CA THR A 65 -19.38 1.26 1.54
C THR A 65 -20.14 0.90 0.26
N ASN A 66 -19.42 0.43 -0.74
CA ASN A 66 -19.99 0.18 -2.08
C ASN A 66 -21.15 -0.81 -2.01
N HIS A 67 -20.99 -1.91 -1.25
CA HIS A 67 -22.03 -2.93 -1.10
C HIS A 67 -23.27 -2.44 -0.37
N LYS A 68 -23.13 -1.48 0.55
CA LYS A 68 -24.29 -0.88 1.24
C LYS A 68 -25.11 0.05 0.32
N VAL A 69 -24.45 0.67 -0.66
CA VAL A 69 -25.12 1.60 -1.59
C VAL A 69 -25.72 0.88 -2.80
N PHE A 70 -24.98 -0.09 -3.37
CA PHE A 70 -25.31 -0.70 -4.66
C PHE A 70 -25.63 -2.20 -4.57
N GLY A 71 -25.46 -2.83 -3.40
CA GLY A 71 -25.58 -4.27 -3.20
C GLY A 71 -24.27 -5.01 -3.49
N GLU A 72 -24.14 -6.23 -2.93
CA GLU A 72 -22.93 -7.04 -2.97
C GLU A 72 -22.48 -7.39 -4.39
N GLY A 73 -23.41 -7.85 -5.24
CA GLY A 73 -23.10 -8.22 -6.62
C GLY A 73 -22.47 -7.06 -7.43
N PHE A 74 -23.00 -5.85 -7.29
CA PHE A 74 -22.42 -4.68 -7.94
C PHE A 74 -21.09 -4.25 -7.31
N ALA A 75 -20.89 -4.45 -6.00
CA ALA A 75 -19.61 -4.17 -5.36
C ALA A 75 -18.52 -5.13 -5.84
N ILE A 76 -18.80 -6.43 -5.96
CA ILE A 76 -17.89 -7.42 -6.55
C ILE A 76 -17.51 -7.00 -7.96
N LEU A 77 -18.48 -6.76 -8.85
CA LEU A 77 -18.23 -6.34 -10.23
C LEU A 77 -17.51 -4.97 -10.33
N ALA A 78 -17.73 -4.06 -9.38
CA ALA A 78 -17.03 -2.78 -9.34
C ALA A 78 -15.53 -2.96 -8.99
N GLY A 79 -15.21 -3.88 -8.09
CA GLY A 79 -13.83 -4.25 -7.77
C GLY A 79 -13.15 -4.94 -8.95
N ASP A 80 -13.75 -5.97 -9.52
CA ASP A 80 -13.24 -6.69 -10.70
C ASP A 80 -12.99 -5.74 -11.85
N GLY A 81 -13.97 -4.86 -12.12
CA GLY A 81 -13.88 -3.88 -13.19
C GLY A 81 -12.77 -2.85 -12.97
N LEU A 82 -12.53 -2.39 -11.73
CA LEU A 82 -11.41 -1.49 -11.43
C LEU A 82 -10.06 -2.18 -11.60
N LEU A 83 -9.94 -3.42 -11.13
CA LEU A 83 -8.70 -4.21 -11.27
C LEU A 83 -8.36 -4.44 -12.73
N ASN A 84 -9.31 -4.94 -13.52
CA ASN A 84 -9.09 -5.19 -14.95
C ASN A 84 -8.79 -3.90 -15.71
N TYR A 85 -9.56 -2.84 -15.48
CA TYR A 85 -9.37 -1.56 -16.15
C TYR A 85 -8.03 -0.89 -15.81
N ALA A 86 -7.51 -1.11 -14.59
CA ALA A 86 -6.18 -0.65 -14.23
C ALA A 86 -5.11 -1.28 -15.16
N TYR A 87 -5.17 -2.59 -15.40
CA TYR A 87 -4.23 -3.26 -16.31
C TYR A 87 -4.44 -2.88 -17.78
N GLU A 88 -5.68 -2.67 -18.23
CA GLU A 88 -5.93 -2.12 -19.56
C GLU A 88 -5.22 -0.76 -19.75
N CYS A 89 -5.33 0.13 -18.76
CA CYS A 89 -4.66 1.43 -18.77
C CYS A 89 -3.13 1.30 -18.77
N ILE A 90 -2.57 0.44 -17.92
CA ILE A 90 -1.11 0.22 -17.83
C ILE A 90 -0.56 -0.32 -19.15
N LEU A 91 -1.21 -1.33 -19.74
CA LEU A 91 -0.79 -1.94 -21.00
C LEU A 91 -0.90 -0.95 -22.16
N LYS A 92 -2.00 -0.18 -22.21
CA LYS A 92 -2.14 0.88 -23.20
C LYS A 92 -1.02 1.92 -23.06
N ASN A 93 -0.72 2.36 -21.85
CA ASN A 93 0.36 3.31 -21.57
C ASN A 93 1.73 2.78 -22.07
N ALA A 94 2.01 1.50 -21.82
CA ALA A 94 3.24 0.88 -22.32
C ALA A 94 3.35 0.92 -23.85
N LEU A 95 2.25 0.74 -24.58
CA LEU A 95 2.22 0.85 -26.04
C LEU A 95 2.34 2.31 -26.52
N ASP A 96 1.72 3.27 -25.82
CA ASP A 96 1.80 4.69 -26.15
C ASP A 96 3.24 5.24 -26.00
N TYR A 97 4.05 4.65 -25.10
CA TYR A 97 5.45 5.00 -24.86
C TYR A 97 6.43 3.93 -25.36
N GLY A 98 6.22 3.41 -26.56
CA GLY A 98 6.96 2.28 -27.14
C GLY A 98 8.49 2.45 -27.21
N ALA A 99 9.03 3.67 -27.14
CA ALA A 99 10.49 3.90 -27.04
C ALA A 99 11.11 3.36 -25.74
N ASN A 100 10.32 3.22 -24.64
CA ASN A 100 10.71 2.62 -23.37
C ASN A 100 9.79 1.45 -23.02
N LEU A 101 9.41 0.65 -24.00
CA LEU A 101 8.46 -0.44 -23.79
C LEU A 101 8.92 -1.44 -22.71
N GLU A 102 10.20 -1.78 -22.67
CA GLU A 102 10.75 -2.70 -21.68
C GLU A 102 10.56 -2.15 -20.25
N GLY A 103 10.90 -0.90 -19.99
CA GLY A 103 10.70 -0.27 -18.68
C GLY A 103 9.25 -0.25 -18.25
N HIS A 104 8.33 0.05 -19.17
CA HIS A 104 6.89 0.00 -18.90
C HIS A 104 6.37 -1.42 -18.64
N ILE A 105 6.86 -2.44 -19.34
CA ILE A 105 6.49 -3.84 -19.10
C ILE A 105 7.04 -4.32 -17.75
N LEU A 106 8.26 -3.95 -17.38
CA LEU A 106 8.83 -4.27 -16.07
C LEU A 106 8.03 -3.59 -14.94
N ALA A 107 7.65 -2.32 -15.11
CA ALA A 107 6.77 -1.61 -14.18
C ALA A 107 5.41 -2.29 -14.04
N ALA A 108 4.79 -2.67 -15.15
CA ALA A 108 3.51 -3.40 -15.17
C ALA A 108 3.62 -4.75 -14.43
N ARG A 109 4.72 -5.50 -14.67
CA ARG A 109 4.99 -6.78 -14.01
C ARG A 109 5.15 -6.60 -12.50
N GLU A 110 5.90 -5.59 -12.05
CA GLU A 110 6.11 -5.31 -10.63
C GLU A 110 4.79 -4.97 -9.93
N ILE A 111 3.96 -4.12 -10.53
CA ILE A 111 2.62 -3.80 -10.03
C ILE A 111 1.76 -5.06 -9.93
N ALA A 112 1.75 -5.89 -10.98
CA ALA A 112 0.94 -7.09 -11.04
C ALA A 112 1.36 -8.13 -9.98
N GLN A 113 2.67 -8.36 -9.80
CA GLN A 113 3.18 -9.31 -8.82
C GLN A 113 2.85 -8.88 -7.39
N ARG A 114 3.04 -7.58 -7.07
CA ARG A 114 2.77 -7.07 -5.71
C ARG A 114 1.30 -6.91 -5.39
N ALA A 115 0.46 -6.69 -6.38
CA ALA A 115 -1.00 -6.69 -6.19
C ALA A 115 -1.61 -8.10 -6.22
N GLY A 116 -0.91 -9.07 -6.78
CA GLY A 116 -1.43 -10.40 -7.13
C GLY A 116 -1.25 -11.47 -6.06
N VAL A 117 -1.26 -12.72 -6.54
CA VAL A 117 -1.24 -13.95 -5.71
C VAL A 117 0.07 -14.17 -4.92
N GLY A 118 1.15 -13.50 -5.26
CA GLY A 118 2.41 -13.50 -4.51
C GLY A 118 2.60 -12.24 -3.65
N GLY A 119 1.63 -11.33 -3.63
CA GLY A 119 1.66 -10.06 -2.91
C GLY A 119 0.38 -9.82 -2.12
N MET A 120 -0.32 -8.72 -2.40
CA MET A 120 -1.47 -8.27 -1.60
C MET A 120 -2.58 -9.32 -1.44
N VAL A 121 -2.91 -10.07 -2.50
CA VAL A 121 -3.93 -11.13 -2.42
C VAL A 121 -3.48 -12.26 -1.49
N ALA A 122 -2.20 -12.65 -1.53
CA ALA A 122 -1.65 -13.65 -0.61
C ALA A 122 -1.68 -13.13 0.85
N GLY A 123 -1.24 -11.88 1.07
CA GLY A 123 -1.28 -11.25 2.39
C GLY A 123 -2.70 -11.22 2.97
N GLN A 124 -3.68 -10.81 2.18
CA GLN A 124 -5.08 -10.79 2.57
C GLN A 124 -5.63 -12.19 2.86
N SER A 125 -5.24 -13.19 2.06
CA SER A 125 -5.68 -14.59 2.26
C SER A 125 -5.16 -15.15 3.58
N ILE A 126 -3.87 -14.87 3.91
CA ILE A 126 -3.28 -15.32 5.18
C ILE A 126 -3.86 -14.53 6.36
N ASP A 127 -4.18 -13.25 6.21
CA ASP A 127 -4.85 -12.45 7.23
C ASP A 127 -6.17 -13.10 7.65
N LEU A 128 -7.07 -13.39 6.69
CA LEU A 128 -8.33 -14.09 6.92
C LEU A 128 -8.15 -15.48 7.55
N LEU A 129 -7.18 -16.26 7.07
CA LEU A 129 -6.90 -17.59 7.62
C LEU A 129 -6.32 -17.55 9.03
N SER A 130 -5.78 -16.41 9.46
CA SER A 130 -5.12 -16.22 10.74
C SER A 130 -6.03 -15.64 11.83
N GLU A 131 -7.23 -15.22 11.47
CA GLU A 131 -8.23 -14.75 12.45
C GLU A 131 -8.50 -15.83 13.52
N HIS A 132 -8.54 -15.41 14.78
CA HIS A 132 -8.76 -16.28 15.93
C HIS A 132 -7.73 -17.43 16.11
N ARG A 133 -6.56 -17.33 15.48
CA ARG A 133 -5.45 -18.28 15.69
C ARG A 133 -4.41 -17.72 16.68
N GLU A 134 -3.61 -18.64 17.22
CA GLU A 134 -2.48 -18.26 18.06
C GLU A 134 -1.51 -17.34 17.29
N PRO A 135 -1.13 -16.20 17.87
CA PRO A 135 -0.25 -15.23 17.23
C PRO A 135 1.11 -15.85 16.89
N ASN A 136 1.62 -15.54 15.69
CA ASN A 136 2.91 -16.00 15.19
C ASN A 136 3.63 -14.89 14.44
N GLU A 137 4.86 -14.57 14.86
CA GLU A 137 5.63 -13.46 14.29
C GLU A 137 5.88 -13.60 12.78
N ALA A 138 6.22 -14.80 12.31
CA ALA A 138 6.48 -15.05 10.89
C ALA A 138 5.20 -14.84 10.05
N THR A 139 4.05 -15.28 10.55
CA THR A 139 2.75 -15.09 9.91
C THR A 139 2.38 -13.61 9.86
N LEU A 140 2.51 -12.89 10.97
CA LEU A 140 2.22 -11.46 11.04
C LEU A 140 3.14 -10.65 10.13
N HIS A 141 4.44 -10.96 10.13
CA HIS A 141 5.40 -10.34 9.22
C HIS A 141 5.00 -10.57 7.75
N TYR A 142 4.60 -11.79 7.41
CA TYR A 142 4.11 -12.12 6.07
C TYR A 142 2.88 -11.29 5.68
N ILE A 143 1.89 -11.18 6.58
CA ILE A 143 0.69 -10.37 6.35
C ILE A 143 1.07 -8.90 6.10
N HIS A 144 1.86 -8.29 6.97
CA HIS A 144 2.25 -6.89 6.86
C HIS A 144 3.06 -6.60 5.58
N MET A 145 4.00 -7.51 5.23
CA MET A 145 4.77 -7.40 3.99
C MET A 145 3.86 -7.45 2.76
N HIS A 146 3.03 -8.47 2.68
CA HIS A 146 2.30 -8.72 1.44
C HIS A 146 0.99 -7.93 1.36
N LYS A 147 0.19 -7.86 2.43
CA LYS A 147 -1.06 -7.10 2.41
C LYS A 147 -0.84 -5.59 2.23
N THR A 148 0.21 -5.05 2.86
CA THR A 148 0.41 -3.58 2.93
C THR A 148 1.70 -3.11 2.25
N ALA A 149 2.87 -3.64 2.63
CA ALA A 149 4.16 -3.10 2.16
C ALA A 149 4.39 -3.33 0.66
N ASP A 150 3.91 -4.44 0.10
CA ASP A 150 4.01 -4.71 -1.33
C ASP A 150 3.35 -3.62 -2.17
N LEU A 151 2.13 -3.20 -1.81
CA LEU A 151 1.43 -2.17 -2.58
C LEU A 151 1.90 -0.74 -2.28
N LEU A 152 2.75 -0.53 -1.27
CA LEU A 152 3.51 0.71 -1.04
C LEU A 152 4.86 0.70 -1.76
N THR A 153 5.44 -0.47 -1.98
CA THR A 153 6.69 -0.65 -2.73
C THR A 153 6.47 -0.62 -4.24
N ALA A 154 5.35 -1.16 -4.73
CA ALA A 154 5.01 -1.21 -6.15
C ALA A 154 5.17 0.14 -6.89
N PRO A 155 4.65 1.28 -6.39
CA PRO A 155 4.80 2.57 -7.05
C PRO A 155 6.25 3.02 -7.20
N LEU A 156 7.09 2.76 -6.19
CA LEU A 156 8.49 3.16 -6.18
C LEU A 156 9.29 2.40 -7.25
N LEU A 157 9.08 1.10 -7.33
CA LEU A 157 9.75 0.25 -8.31
C LEU A 157 9.21 0.45 -9.73
N ALA A 158 7.91 0.66 -9.88
CA ALA A 158 7.33 1.02 -11.17
C ALA A 158 7.93 2.33 -11.70
N ALA A 159 8.09 3.33 -10.84
CA ALA A 159 8.76 4.58 -11.19
C ALA A 159 10.21 4.36 -11.61
N ALA A 160 10.95 3.51 -10.87
CA ALA A 160 12.34 3.20 -11.19
C ALA A 160 12.50 2.56 -12.58
N TYR A 161 11.64 1.60 -12.92
CA TYR A 161 11.66 0.99 -14.25
C TYR A 161 11.26 1.97 -15.37
N ILE A 162 10.24 2.81 -15.15
CA ILE A 162 9.81 3.82 -16.12
C ILE A 162 10.93 4.85 -16.34
N ALA A 163 11.63 5.25 -15.28
CA ALA A 163 12.73 6.21 -15.36
C ALA A 163 14.05 5.59 -15.87
N GLY A 164 14.13 4.27 -16.05
CA GLY A 164 15.37 3.59 -16.46
C GLY A 164 16.46 3.61 -15.39
N ALA A 165 16.07 3.54 -14.11
CA ALA A 165 17.01 3.57 -13.00
C ALA A 165 17.95 2.36 -12.97
N ASP A 166 19.14 2.54 -12.40
CA ASP A 166 20.09 1.45 -12.21
C ASP A 166 19.67 0.50 -11.07
N GLU A 167 20.30 -0.69 -11.03
CA GLU A 167 20.01 -1.73 -10.04
C GLU A 167 20.22 -1.24 -8.59
N LYS A 168 21.18 -0.34 -8.36
CA LYS A 168 21.45 0.22 -7.03
C LYS A 168 20.28 1.08 -6.56
N SER A 169 19.74 1.91 -7.43
CA SER A 169 18.56 2.74 -7.18
C SER A 169 17.31 1.89 -6.97
N ILE A 170 17.12 0.84 -7.79
CA ILE A 170 16.01 -0.11 -7.65
C ILE A 170 16.07 -0.83 -6.30
N ALA A 171 17.26 -1.32 -5.89
CA ALA A 171 17.45 -1.98 -4.60
C ALA A 171 17.16 -1.04 -3.42
N ALA A 172 17.62 0.21 -3.49
CA ALA A 172 17.37 1.23 -2.47
C ALA A 172 15.87 1.52 -2.31
N LEU A 173 15.16 1.73 -3.41
CA LEU A 173 13.72 1.99 -3.39
C LEU A 173 12.91 0.76 -2.92
N ARG A 174 13.36 -0.45 -3.22
CA ARG A 174 12.80 -1.70 -2.71
C ARG A 174 12.90 -1.75 -1.18
N THR A 175 14.09 -1.48 -0.64
CA THR A 175 14.32 -1.44 0.81
C THR A 175 13.49 -0.34 1.47
N PHE A 176 13.50 0.86 0.92
CA PHE A 176 12.69 1.97 1.41
C PHE A 176 11.20 1.60 1.48
N GLY A 177 10.62 1.10 0.39
CA GLY A 177 9.19 0.74 0.34
C GLY A 177 8.81 -0.36 1.31
N ALA A 178 9.65 -1.40 1.44
CA ALA A 178 9.44 -2.48 2.40
C ALA A 178 9.48 -1.99 3.85
N CYS A 179 10.49 -1.19 4.21
CA CYS A 179 10.63 -0.64 5.57
C CYS A 179 9.48 0.31 5.92
N VAL A 180 9.13 1.23 5.01
CA VAL A 180 7.98 2.14 5.19
C VAL A 180 6.68 1.36 5.37
N GLY A 181 6.44 0.36 4.54
CA GLY A 181 5.20 -0.44 4.62
C GLY A 181 5.06 -1.22 5.91
N LEU A 182 6.15 -1.85 6.37
CA LEU A 182 6.19 -2.57 7.66
C LEU A 182 6.04 -1.61 8.85
N ALA A 183 6.81 -0.52 8.87
CA ALA A 183 6.74 0.47 9.94
C ALA A 183 5.34 1.07 10.05
N PHE A 184 4.77 1.43 8.89
CA PHE A 184 3.41 1.96 8.80
C PHE A 184 2.37 1.03 9.43
N GLN A 185 2.47 -0.28 9.17
CA GLN A 185 1.53 -1.25 9.73
C GLN A 185 1.74 -1.47 11.23
N ILE A 186 3.01 -1.53 11.69
CA ILE A 186 3.29 -1.61 13.13
C ILE A 186 2.77 -0.36 13.86
N ASP A 187 2.90 0.82 13.25
CA ASP A 187 2.37 2.06 13.83
C ASP A 187 0.84 2.07 13.84
N ASP A 188 0.17 1.52 12.82
CA ASP A 188 -1.30 1.34 12.83
C ASP A 188 -1.74 0.41 13.97
N ASP A 189 -1.06 -0.72 14.17
CA ASP A 189 -1.32 -1.65 15.28
C ASP A 189 -1.12 -0.96 16.66
N LEU A 190 -0.05 -0.16 16.79
CA LEU A 190 0.23 0.61 18.01
C LEU A 190 -0.85 1.67 18.26
N LEU A 191 -1.31 2.36 17.23
CA LEU A 191 -2.37 3.37 17.33
C LEU A 191 -3.72 2.75 17.72
N ASP A 192 -4.01 1.53 17.28
CA ASP A 192 -5.24 0.82 17.70
C ASP A 192 -5.22 0.49 19.20
N VAL A 193 -4.04 0.19 19.78
CA VAL A 193 -3.88 -0.16 21.22
C VAL A 193 -3.74 1.08 22.09
N MET A 194 -3.01 2.12 21.65
CA MET A 194 -2.58 3.25 22.48
C MET A 194 -3.31 4.57 22.17
N GLY A 195 -3.95 4.65 21.01
CA GLY A 195 -4.54 5.89 20.52
C GLY A 195 -5.76 6.34 21.31
N ASP A 196 -5.98 7.66 21.42
CA ASP A 196 -7.24 8.20 21.90
C ASP A 196 -8.25 8.23 20.73
N ALA A 197 -9.40 7.60 20.93
CA ALA A 197 -10.48 7.53 19.93
C ALA A 197 -10.93 8.90 19.41
N LYS A 198 -10.77 9.96 20.24
CA LYS A 198 -11.11 11.34 19.86
C LYS A 198 -10.11 11.95 18.88
N ASP A 199 -8.82 11.63 19.01
CA ASP A 199 -7.76 12.17 18.15
C ASP A 199 -7.68 11.39 16.83
N LEU A 200 -7.96 10.09 16.87
CA LEU A 200 -7.92 9.21 15.70
C LEU A 200 -9.18 9.28 14.82
N GLY A 201 -10.30 9.77 15.35
CA GLY A 201 -11.59 9.74 14.66
C GLY A 201 -12.10 8.33 14.34
N LYS A 202 -11.55 7.28 15.01
CA LYS A 202 -11.89 5.86 14.89
C LYS A 202 -12.05 5.27 16.29
N GLN A 203 -12.79 4.16 16.40
CA GLN A 203 -12.78 3.32 17.61
C GLN A 203 -11.42 2.62 17.71
N THR A 204 -10.85 2.57 18.91
CA THR A 204 -9.62 1.82 19.25
C THR A 204 -9.99 0.45 19.80
N GLY A 205 -9.04 -0.52 19.75
CA GLY A 205 -9.27 -1.92 20.17
C GLY A 205 -10.09 -2.74 19.19
N MET A 206 -10.23 -2.30 17.95
CA MET A 206 -10.99 -3.01 16.92
C MET A 206 -10.28 -4.28 16.45
N ASP A 207 -8.95 -4.27 16.40
CA ASP A 207 -8.17 -5.44 15.98
C ASP A 207 -8.31 -6.58 16.98
N GLU A 208 -8.29 -6.29 18.28
CA GLU A 208 -8.54 -7.29 19.33
C GLU A 208 -9.95 -7.87 19.25
N GLN A 209 -10.96 -7.01 19.05
CA GLN A 209 -12.35 -7.46 18.91
C GLN A 209 -12.57 -8.36 17.69
N ARG A 210 -11.81 -8.15 16.60
CA ARG A 210 -11.84 -8.98 15.39
C ARG A 210 -10.94 -10.22 15.48
N GLY A 211 -10.21 -10.40 16.60
CA GLY A 211 -9.26 -11.50 16.78
C GLY A 211 -8.08 -11.46 15.83
N LYS A 212 -7.69 -10.25 15.36
CA LYS A 212 -6.53 -10.05 14.49
C LYS A 212 -5.22 -10.12 15.30
N MET A 213 -4.18 -10.66 14.67
CA MET A 213 -2.83 -10.60 15.21
C MET A 213 -2.26 -9.21 15.02
N THR A 214 -1.62 -8.66 16.06
CA THR A 214 -0.94 -7.37 16.00
C THR A 214 0.47 -7.46 16.62
N TRP A 215 1.39 -6.58 16.20
CA TRP A 215 2.73 -6.53 16.79
C TRP A 215 2.70 -6.30 18.31
N PRO A 216 1.92 -5.34 18.85
CA PRO A 216 1.84 -5.17 20.30
C PRO A 216 1.35 -6.40 21.04
N SER A 217 0.43 -7.20 20.47
CA SER A 217 -0.06 -8.43 21.09
C SER A 217 0.99 -9.53 21.12
N LEU A 218 1.92 -9.56 20.15
CA LEU A 218 2.98 -10.57 20.06
C LEU A 218 4.19 -10.26 20.93
N VAL A 219 4.72 -9.04 20.85
CA VAL A 219 6.02 -8.70 21.44
C VAL A 219 5.93 -7.64 22.54
N GLY A 220 4.74 -7.11 22.78
CA GLY A 220 4.51 -5.97 23.68
C GLY A 220 4.74 -4.62 23.00
N VAL A 221 4.15 -3.59 23.61
CA VAL A 221 4.14 -2.21 23.05
C VAL A 221 5.56 -1.64 22.88
N GLU A 222 6.42 -1.78 23.89
CA GLU A 222 7.79 -1.21 23.86
C GLU A 222 8.64 -1.83 22.73
N ALA A 223 8.56 -3.16 22.56
CA ALA A 223 9.29 -3.85 21.50
C ALA A 223 8.74 -3.50 20.11
N ALA A 224 7.42 -3.38 19.95
CA ALA A 224 6.79 -2.93 18.72
C ALA A 224 7.23 -1.50 18.35
N GLN A 225 7.24 -0.56 19.32
CA GLN A 225 7.72 0.80 19.10
C GLN A 225 9.20 0.85 18.71
N LYS A 226 10.04 -0.02 19.33
CA LYS A 226 11.46 -0.12 18.97
C LYS A 226 11.61 -0.61 17.54
N LYS A 227 10.87 -1.66 17.17
CA LYS A 227 10.89 -2.22 15.82
C LYS A 227 10.45 -1.20 14.76
N SER A 228 9.39 -0.44 15.01
CA SER A 228 8.94 0.64 14.14
C SER A 228 10.04 1.68 13.92
N ARG A 229 10.67 2.19 15.00
CA ARG A 229 11.77 3.16 14.91
C ARG A 229 12.95 2.64 14.08
N GLU A 230 13.34 1.38 14.27
CA GLU A 230 14.41 0.75 13.49
C GLU A 230 14.08 0.70 12.01
N LEU A 231 12.84 0.39 11.65
CA LEU A 231 12.39 0.35 10.25
C LEU A 231 12.34 1.75 9.62
N TRP A 232 11.90 2.78 10.35
CA TRP A 232 11.95 4.16 9.86
C TRP A 232 13.38 4.62 9.62
N THR A 233 14.33 4.28 10.51
CA THR A 233 15.76 4.57 10.33
C THR A 233 16.32 3.87 9.09
N GLN A 234 16.02 2.58 8.90
CA GLN A 234 16.45 1.83 7.70
C GLN A 234 15.85 2.40 6.41
N ALA A 235 14.60 2.88 6.45
CA ALA A 235 13.99 3.55 5.31
C ALA A 235 14.75 4.84 4.95
N GLU A 236 15.12 5.65 5.92
CA GLU A 236 15.92 6.87 5.69
C GLU A 236 17.31 6.55 5.13
N GLU A 237 18.00 5.56 5.72
CA GLU A 237 19.33 5.12 5.26
C GLU A 237 19.28 4.61 3.81
N ALA A 238 18.21 3.91 3.41
CA ALA A 238 18.04 3.44 2.04
C ALA A 238 18.01 4.59 1.02
N LEU A 239 17.55 5.77 1.40
CA LEU A 239 17.50 6.94 0.53
C LEU A 239 18.84 7.68 0.41
N ALA A 240 19.90 7.29 1.15
CA ALA A 240 21.19 7.97 1.12
C ALA A 240 21.83 8.01 -0.28
N VAL A 241 21.57 6.97 -1.09
CA VAL A 241 22.11 6.88 -2.48
C VAL A 241 21.62 8.01 -3.39
N PHE A 242 20.49 8.63 -3.09
CA PHE A 242 19.88 9.67 -3.91
C PHE A 242 20.25 11.09 -3.47
N GLY A 243 20.99 11.26 -2.37
CA GLY A 243 21.36 12.59 -1.85
C GLY A 243 20.13 13.49 -1.66
N ASP A 244 20.24 14.76 -2.03
CA ASP A 244 19.19 15.76 -1.83
C ASP A 244 17.95 15.54 -2.71
N SER A 245 18.06 14.80 -3.81
CA SER A 245 16.91 14.54 -4.69
C SER A 245 15.80 13.75 -4.00
N ALA A 246 16.14 12.97 -2.95
CA ALA A 246 15.16 12.21 -2.17
C ALA A 246 14.39 13.03 -1.12
N TRP A 247 14.47 14.36 -1.14
CA TRP A 247 13.86 15.23 -0.13
C TRP A 247 12.38 14.91 0.11
N PHE A 248 11.61 14.72 -0.96
CA PHE A 248 10.17 14.44 -0.83
C PHE A 248 9.89 13.10 -0.15
N LEU A 249 10.62 12.04 -0.51
CA LEU A 249 10.44 10.72 0.11
C LEU A 249 10.84 10.72 1.59
N ARG A 250 11.84 11.53 1.98
CA ARG A 250 12.20 11.74 3.39
C ARG A 250 11.09 12.44 4.17
N GLU A 251 10.62 13.58 3.68
CA GLU A 251 9.50 14.33 4.28
C GLU A 251 8.25 13.47 4.38
N PHE A 252 7.97 12.67 3.35
CA PHE A 252 6.85 11.74 3.33
C PHE A 252 6.98 10.66 4.44
N ALA A 253 8.15 10.04 4.57
CA ALA A 253 8.42 9.04 5.61
C ALA A 253 8.32 9.66 7.01
N GLU A 254 8.89 10.84 7.21
CA GLU A 254 8.82 11.59 8.48
C GLU A 254 7.37 11.95 8.85
N ALA A 255 6.58 12.39 7.87
CA ALA A 255 5.16 12.70 8.08
C ALA A 255 4.33 11.47 8.45
N LEU A 256 4.67 10.29 7.89
CA LEU A 256 4.03 9.04 8.28
C LEU A 256 4.43 8.58 9.68
N ALA A 257 5.73 8.67 10.02
CA ALA A 257 6.26 8.28 11.33
C ALA A 257 5.74 9.16 12.48
N LYS A 258 5.36 10.42 12.19
CA LYS A 258 4.81 11.37 13.18
C LYS A 258 3.30 11.30 13.35
N ARG A 259 2.59 10.38 12.68
CA ARG A 259 1.15 10.21 12.88
C ARG A 259 0.87 9.85 14.35
N LYS A 260 -0.06 10.58 14.94
CA LYS A 260 -0.58 10.36 16.29
C LYS A 260 -2.00 9.86 16.19
#